data_b25337246e98827cdeeec5e7846c5a75
#
_entry.id   b25337246e98827cdeeec5e7846c5a75
#
_cell.length_a   1.000
_cell.length_b   1.000
_cell.length_c   1.000
_cell.angle_alpha   90.00
_cell.angle_beta   90.00
_cell.angle_gamma   90.00
#
_symmetry.space_group_name_H-M   'P 1'
#
loop_
_entity.id
_entity.type
_entity.pdbx_description
1 polymer ?
#
loop_
_entity_poly.entity_id
_entity_poly.type
_entity_poly.pdbx_seq_one_letter_code
_entity_poly.pdbx_strand_id
1 'polypeptide(L)'
;MKTGWKRKNRWLWAAAAVIVLAAAFAGYRSMRVRRRAQAAREAMNTVEMTPAVRQNLIESISVTGTIASADARDVSAGAKDVKVLQVNYEEGDYVNAGDVIVVLDSSDLERNLAQAQNSQALSAYKENKSIENASRSYTEAVEDGTDDYAKAVRDEADAKEALQDAEGDVSEAADLLKEQEKELADAKETLAAVRPDSYEGGADAQEYKDALAAAQRAVSAAQSEYTSRHQAYNAAAEAEEKALEAYEQASENLADAARKNDRSIASAADSLEQAEMEHSYSNDSSQQTIENYQEQIESCTVTAPISGVITAMHASAGDTYQGEGNILFSVADQEHFVVSASVDEYDVNSIAKEMPAAVIVEALGEEELPATVSFVSPVVTGSDLGSSSYAVEIALDEANTELRIGMTAKASIVLDAVYDVLTVPYDCVTTDEEGNAAVTIDRNGERAEIPVTVGMQGDYYVEVSGEGLEENTAVYYTNPMTGSASAGDQPEDGASFPMPGGGMGGSPGGGMPGGGRGGPGGGF
;
A
#
# COMPACT_ATOMS: atom_id res chain seq x y z
N MET A 1 -60.27 40.94 117.50
CA MET A 1 -58.96 40.84 118.12
C MET A 1 -58.02 40.11 117.17
N LYS A 2 -56.96 40.75 116.70
CA LYS A 2 -55.69 40.18 116.20
C LYS A 2 -55.83 38.96 115.23
N THR A 3 -55.37 38.97 113.99
CA THR A 3 -54.03 39.03 113.44
C THR A 3 -54.14 38.87 111.92
N GLY A 4 -53.61 39.77 111.14
CA GLY A 4 -53.63 39.64 109.70
C GLY A 4 -52.54 40.52 109.00
N TRP A 5 -51.24 40.32 109.37
CA TRP A 5 -50.19 41.10 108.75
C TRP A 5 -48.86 40.34 108.52
N LYS A 6 -48.91 39.21 107.82
CA LYS A 6 -47.65 38.53 107.41
C LYS A 6 -47.62 37.84 106.01
N ARG A 7 -48.56 38.14 105.13
CA ARG A 7 -48.57 37.50 103.81
C ARG A 7 -48.08 38.30 102.58
N LYS A 8 -47.93 39.69 102.72
CA LYS A 8 -47.55 40.54 101.56
C LYS A 8 -46.02 40.57 101.23
N ASN A 9 -45.14 40.26 102.18
CA ASN A 9 -43.69 40.39 101.95
C ASN A 9 -42.99 39.15 101.37
N ARG A 10 -43.63 37.98 101.38
CA ARG A 10 -43.02 36.78 100.73
C ARG A 10 -42.99 36.81 99.24
N TRP A 11 -43.94 37.52 98.66
CA TRP A 11 -44.04 37.62 97.17
C TRP A 11 -43.00 38.59 96.58
N LEU A 12 -42.67 39.64 97.29
CA LEU A 12 -41.61 40.57 96.94
C LEU A 12 -40.22 39.91 96.98
N TRP A 13 -39.97 39.07 97.95
CA TRP A 13 -38.71 38.30 98.06
C TRP A 13 -38.62 37.22 96.97
N ALA A 14 -39.69 36.59 96.63
CA ALA A 14 -39.72 35.65 95.51
C ALA A 14 -39.47 36.30 94.18
N ALA A 15 -40.06 37.48 93.94
CA ALA A 15 -39.80 38.23 92.72
C ALA A 15 -38.35 38.77 92.67
N ALA A 16 -37.77 39.19 93.75
CA ALA A 16 -36.37 39.58 93.84
C ALA A 16 -35.42 38.42 93.60
N ALA A 17 -35.71 37.20 94.05
CA ALA A 17 -34.94 36.01 93.84
C ALA A 17 -34.97 35.57 92.33
N VAL A 18 -36.14 35.69 91.68
CA VAL A 18 -36.26 35.37 90.22
C VAL A 18 -35.48 36.36 89.39
N ILE A 19 -35.48 37.70 89.77
CA ILE A 19 -34.69 38.73 89.01
C ILE A 19 -33.18 38.48 89.19
N VAL A 20 -32.72 38.11 90.38
CA VAL A 20 -31.30 37.76 90.63
C VAL A 20 -30.89 36.47 89.85
N LEU A 21 -31.76 35.44 89.82
CA LEU A 21 -31.51 34.21 89.04
C LEU A 21 -31.53 34.53 87.53
N ALA A 22 -32.43 35.34 87.07
CA ALA A 22 -32.47 35.74 85.67
C ALA A 22 -31.23 36.63 85.26
N ALA A 23 -30.77 37.55 86.14
CA ALA A 23 -29.55 38.28 85.93
C ALA A 23 -28.29 37.40 85.99
N ALA A 24 -28.24 36.43 86.95
CA ALA A 24 -27.16 35.41 87.00
C ALA A 24 -27.14 34.54 85.72
N PHE A 25 -28.36 34.09 85.29
CA PHE A 25 -28.47 33.28 84.02
C PHE A 25 -28.09 34.10 82.78
N ALA A 26 -28.50 35.36 82.66
CA ALA A 26 -28.10 36.25 81.59
C ALA A 26 -26.59 36.55 81.62
N GLY A 27 -26.00 36.73 82.78
CA GLY A 27 -24.55 36.89 82.97
C GLY A 27 -23.78 35.57 82.57
N TYR A 28 -24.28 34.42 83.02
CA TYR A 28 -23.71 33.15 82.68
C TYR A 28 -23.80 32.85 81.16
N ARG A 29 -24.94 33.20 80.54
CA ARG A 29 -25.13 33.07 79.12
C ARG A 29 -24.23 34.02 78.32
N SER A 30 -24.09 35.28 78.71
CA SER A 30 -23.20 36.25 78.10
C SER A 30 -21.72 35.82 78.20
N MET A 31 -21.33 35.26 79.35
CA MET A 31 -19.98 34.77 79.60
C MET A 31 -19.65 33.52 78.75
N ARG A 32 -20.64 32.61 78.59
CA ARG A 32 -20.49 31.47 77.70
C ARG A 32 -20.40 31.87 76.24
N VAL A 33 -21.19 32.83 75.79
CA VAL A 33 -21.13 33.36 74.42
C VAL A 33 -19.79 34.04 74.18
N ARG A 34 -19.28 34.88 75.12
CA ARG A 34 -17.96 35.51 75.00
C ARG A 34 -16.81 34.47 75.00
N ARG A 35 -16.86 33.42 75.84
CA ARG A 35 -15.85 32.36 75.82
C ARG A 35 -15.91 31.51 74.55
N ARG A 36 -17.10 31.29 73.98
CA ARG A 36 -17.24 30.63 72.67
C ARG A 36 -16.75 31.51 71.54
N ALA A 37 -17.00 32.81 71.60
CA ALA A 37 -16.50 33.77 70.61
C ALA A 37 -14.97 33.97 70.70
N GLN A 38 -14.40 33.89 71.91
CA GLN A 38 -12.94 33.92 72.09
C GLN A 38 -12.30 32.58 71.66
N ALA A 39 -12.85 31.43 72.03
CA ALA A 39 -12.37 30.10 71.56
C ALA A 39 -12.52 29.95 70.02
N ALA A 40 -13.58 30.52 69.44
CA ALA A 40 -13.74 30.54 67.99
C ALA A 40 -12.73 31.48 67.29
N ARG A 41 -12.40 32.61 67.90
CA ARG A 41 -11.34 33.53 67.43
C ARG A 41 -9.93 32.95 67.59
N GLU A 42 -9.68 32.23 68.69
CA GLU A 42 -8.42 31.48 68.91
C GLU A 42 -8.30 30.30 67.95
N ALA A 43 -9.39 29.59 67.67
CA ALA A 43 -9.41 28.52 66.65
C ALA A 43 -9.27 29.05 65.22
N MET A 44 -9.72 30.26 64.93
CA MET A 44 -9.52 30.93 63.63
C MET A 44 -8.12 31.57 63.49
N ASN A 45 -7.32 31.61 64.54
CA ASN A 45 -6.00 32.23 64.50
C ASN A 45 -4.87 31.19 64.75
N THR A 46 -5.16 29.89 64.69
CA THR A 46 -4.14 28.83 64.57
C THR A 46 -3.67 28.87 63.11
N VAL A 47 -2.68 29.65 62.86
CA VAL A 47 -1.91 29.60 61.60
C VAL A 47 -1.20 28.27 61.63
N GLU A 48 -1.68 27.36 60.82
CA GLU A 48 -1.12 26.04 60.66
C GLU A 48 0.25 26.18 60.01
N MET A 49 1.27 25.59 60.57
CA MET A 49 2.63 25.54 60.05
C MET A 49 2.91 24.12 59.56
N THR A 50 3.60 23.99 58.47
CA THR A 50 4.10 22.74 57.95
C THR A 50 5.61 22.82 57.77
N PRO A 51 6.38 21.73 58.02
CA PRO A 51 7.80 21.77 57.71
C PRO A 51 8.03 21.68 56.19
N ALA A 52 9.01 22.39 55.70
CA ALA A 52 9.56 22.17 54.37
C ALA A 52 10.26 20.78 54.37
N VAL A 53 9.94 19.94 53.41
CA VAL A 53 10.41 18.52 53.37
C VAL A 53 11.12 18.27 52.04
N ARG A 54 12.21 17.49 52.09
CA ARG A 54 12.80 16.98 50.88
C ARG A 54 12.03 15.77 50.42
N GLN A 55 11.57 15.81 49.20
CA GLN A 55 10.88 14.68 48.54
C GLN A 55 11.04 14.72 47.04
N ASN A 56 10.65 13.65 46.41
CA ASN A 56 10.58 13.58 44.96
C ASN A 56 9.28 14.22 44.48
N LEU A 57 9.35 15.07 43.49
CA LEU A 57 8.18 15.56 42.75
C LEU A 57 8.12 14.88 41.41
N ILE A 58 6.98 14.31 41.10
CA ILE A 58 6.73 13.63 39.85
C ILE A 58 5.45 14.23 39.26
N GLU A 59 5.58 14.75 38.06
CA GLU A 59 4.43 15.13 37.25
C GLU A 59 4.06 13.93 36.38
N SER A 60 2.83 13.46 36.50
CA SER A 60 2.37 12.27 35.78
C SER A 60 0.93 12.39 35.30
N ILE A 61 0.66 11.74 34.16
CA ILE A 61 -0.71 11.56 33.66
C ILE A 61 -1.16 10.14 34.03
N SER A 62 -2.27 10.05 34.76
CA SER A 62 -2.88 8.78 35.14
C SER A 62 -3.93 8.37 34.11
N VAL A 63 -3.77 7.19 33.53
CA VAL A 63 -4.69 6.61 32.55
C VAL A 63 -5.15 5.23 33.02
N THR A 64 -6.37 4.88 32.68
CA THR A 64 -6.90 3.53 32.93
C THR A 64 -6.98 2.78 31.61
N GLY A 65 -6.50 1.56 31.60
CA GLY A 65 -6.50 0.70 30.42
C GLY A 65 -6.73 -0.75 30.77
N THR A 66 -6.53 -1.61 29.81
CA THR A 66 -6.60 -3.06 29.98
C THR A 66 -5.29 -3.70 29.55
N ILE A 67 -4.90 -4.75 30.29
CA ILE A 67 -3.77 -5.58 29.90
C ILE A 67 -4.09 -6.28 28.58
N ALA A 68 -3.23 -6.13 27.59
CA ALA A 68 -3.26 -6.83 26.32
C ALA A 68 -1.91 -7.53 26.09
N SER A 69 -1.88 -8.47 25.18
CA SER A 69 -0.62 -9.05 24.70
C SER A 69 0.08 -8.05 23.79
N ALA A 70 1.41 -8.00 23.85
CA ALA A 70 2.21 -7.21 22.93
C ALA A 70 2.16 -7.75 21.51
N ASP A 71 1.98 -9.08 21.33
CA ASP A 71 1.80 -9.73 20.04
C ASP A 71 0.63 -10.73 20.10
N ALA A 72 -0.43 -10.41 19.40
CA ALA A 72 -1.59 -11.29 19.24
C ALA A 72 -1.88 -11.46 17.75
N ARG A 73 -2.14 -12.69 17.33
CA ARG A 73 -2.36 -13.06 15.93
C ARG A 73 -3.65 -13.85 15.77
N ASP A 74 -4.48 -13.37 14.88
CA ASP A 74 -5.62 -14.09 14.35
C ASP A 74 -5.17 -14.91 13.14
N VAL A 75 -5.39 -16.22 13.17
CA VAL A 75 -4.90 -17.15 12.16
C VAL A 75 -6.06 -17.66 11.32
N SER A 76 -5.91 -17.51 10.00
CA SER A 76 -6.78 -18.06 8.98
C SER A 76 -5.96 -18.90 8.00
N ALA A 77 -6.62 -19.74 7.20
CA ALA A 77 -5.96 -20.53 6.15
C ALA A 77 -6.28 -19.97 4.76
N GLY A 78 -5.37 -20.16 3.80
CA GLY A 78 -5.58 -19.81 2.39
C GLY A 78 -6.51 -20.78 1.64
N ALA A 79 -6.71 -21.98 2.18
CA ALA A 79 -7.67 -22.95 1.64
C ALA A 79 -9.11 -22.50 1.94
N LYS A 80 -10.05 -22.86 1.06
CA LYS A 80 -11.47 -22.52 1.22
C LYS A 80 -12.36 -23.69 0.87
N ASP A 81 -13.55 -23.71 1.48
CA ASP A 81 -14.56 -24.76 1.29
C ASP A 81 -14.03 -26.17 1.64
N VAL A 82 -13.13 -26.23 2.63
CA VAL A 82 -12.48 -27.47 3.09
C VAL A 82 -12.97 -27.85 4.48
N LYS A 83 -12.96 -29.14 4.80
CA LYS A 83 -13.36 -29.61 6.13
C LYS A 83 -12.22 -29.57 7.12
N VAL A 84 -12.51 -29.25 8.36
CA VAL A 84 -11.59 -29.42 9.48
C VAL A 84 -11.51 -30.90 9.85
N LEU A 85 -10.36 -31.52 9.64
CA LEU A 85 -10.12 -32.92 10.01
C LEU A 85 -9.80 -33.06 11.49
N GLN A 86 -8.92 -32.22 12.00
CA GLN A 86 -8.39 -32.34 13.34
C GLN A 86 -8.04 -30.97 13.90
N VAL A 87 -8.32 -30.79 15.18
CA VAL A 87 -7.85 -29.68 16.03
C VAL A 87 -7.01 -30.29 17.13
N ASN A 88 -5.75 -29.90 17.26
CA ASN A 88 -4.78 -30.54 18.15
C ASN A 88 -4.69 -29.89 19.52
N TYR A 89 -5.19 -28.66 19.67
CA TYR A 89 -5.10 -27.85 20.88
C TYR A 89 -6.46 -27.22 21.19
N GLU A 90 -6.66 -26.86 22.46
CA GLU A 90 -7.89 -26.22 22.93
C GLU A 90 -7.59 -24.77 23.36
N GLU A 91 -8.65 -23.98 23.56
CA GLU A 91 -8.53 -22.64 24.14
C GLU A 91 -7.90 -22.70 25.54
N GLY A 92 -6.85 -21.92 25.74
CA GLY A 92 -6.05 -21.93 26.99
C GLY A 92 -4.77 -22.76 26.93
N ASP A 93 -4.54 -23.55 25.88
CA ASP A 93 -3.31 -24.31 25.71
C ASP A 93 -2.15 -23.40 25.24
N TYR A 94 -0.95 -23.71 25.75
CA TYR A 94 0.29 -23.08 25.30
C TYR A 94 0.83 -23.81 24.07
N VAL A 95 1.24 -23.04 23.05
CA VAL A 95 1.78 -23.54 21.78
C VAL A 95 3.09 -22.84 21.47
N ASN A 96 3.97 -23.54 20.75
CA ASN A 96 5.19 -22.93 20.21
C ASN A 96 4.98 -22.53 18.74
N ALA A 97 5.72 -21.51 18.31
CA ALA A 97 5.73 -21.14 16.89
C ALA A 97 6.08 -22.37 16.01
N GLY A 98 5.24 -22.65 15.02
CA GLY A 98 5.35 -23.80 14.13
C GLY A 98 4.57 -25.04 14.56
N ASP A 99 4.00 -25.09 15.77
CA ASP A 99 3.13 -26.19 16.18
C ASP A 99 1.89 -26.26 15.28
N VAL A 100 1.50 -27.46 14.87
CA VAL A 100 0.31 -27.69 14.03
C VAL A 100 -0.94 -27.64 14.91
N ILE A 101 -1.75 -26.62 14.72
CA ILE A 101 -2.97 -26.40 15.51
C ILE A 101 -4.19 -27.02 14.85
N VAL A 102 -4.40 -26.74 13.57
CA VAL A 102 -5.56 -27.22 12.81
C VAL A 102 -5.10 -27.92 11.55
N VAL A 103 -5.70 -29.06 11.24
CA VAL A 103 -5.50 -29.81 9.99
C VAL A 103 -6.79 -29.80 9.20
N LEU A 104 -6.74 -29.27 7.99
CA LEU A 104 -7.84 -29.22 7.03
C LEU A 104 -7.73 -30.38 6.02
N ASP A 105 -8.85 -30.77 5.42
CA ASP A 105 -8.90 -31.85 4.42
C ASP A 105 -8.37 -31.37 3.06
N SER A 106 -7.18 -31.79 2.69
CA SER A 106 -6.54 -31.47 1.41
C SER A 106 -6.95 -32.40 0.27
N SER A 107 -7.73 -33.47 0.53
CA SER A 107 -7.98 -34.56 -0.44
C SER A 107 -8.58 -34.09 -1.76
N ASP A 108 -9.48 -33.12 -1.73
CA ASP A 108 -10.08 -32.54 -2.94
C ASP A 108 -9.10 -31.65 -3.70
N LEU A 109 -8.28 -30.88 -2.98
CA LEU A 109 -7.23 -30.04 -3.55
C LEU A 109 -6.13 -30.89 -4.20
N GLU A 110 -5.72 -32.00 -3.56
CA GLU A 110 -4.73 -32.94 -4.12
C GLU A 110 -5.24 -33.58 -5.42
N ARG A 111 -6.54 -33.92 -5.47
CA ARG A 111 -7.14 -34.45 -6.72
C ARG A 111 -7.18 -33.36 -7.82
N ASN A 112 -7.51 -32.14 -7.47
CA ASN A 112 -7.50 -31.01 -8.41
C ASN A 112 -6.08 -30.71 -8.89
N LEU A 113 -5.09 -30.73 -7.99
CA LEU A 113 -3.68 -30.62 -8.34
C LEU A 113 -3.25 -31.69 -9.34
N ALA A 114 -3.56 -32.98 -9.06
CA ALA A 114 -3.23 -34.07 -9.96
C ALA A 114 -3.92 -33.91 -11.32
N GLN A 115 -5.16 -33.44 -11.36
CA GLN A 115 -5.87 -33.15 -12.61
C GLN A 115 -5.22 -31.98 -13.37
N ALA A 116 -4.83 -30.91 -12.69
CA ALA A 116 -4.14 -29.76 -13.29
C ALA A 116 -2.79 -30.17 -13.89
N GLN A 117 -1.99 -30.97 -13.17
CA GLN A 117 -0.71 -31.52 -13.64
C GLN A 117 -0.89 -32.42 -14.88
N ASN A 118 -1.91 -33.30 -14.88
CA ASN A 118 -2.21 -34.12 -16.04
C ASN A 118 -2.65 -33.30 -17.26
N SER A 119 -3.44 -32.23 -17.02
CA SER A 119 -3.86 -31.30 -18.06
C SER A 119 -2.69 -30.55 -18.65
N GLN A 120 -1.78 -30.04 -17.79
CA GLN A 120 -0.54 -29.39 -18.22
C GLN A 120 0.32 -30.33 -19.07
N ALA A 121 0.54 -31.58 -18.62
CA ALA A 121 1.34 -32.56 -19.37
C ALA A 121 0.75 -32.86 -20.77
N LEU A 122 -0.59 -32.94 -20.86
CA LEU A 122 -1.27 -33.16 -22.14
C LEU A 122 -1.17 -31.93 -23.06
N SER A 123 -1.34 -30.73 -22.52
CA SER A 123 -1.17 -29.48 -23.27
C SER A 123 0.27 -29.34 -23.77
N ALA A 124 1.26 -29.50 -22.89
CA ALA A 124 2.67 -29.44 -23.25
C ALA A 124 3.04 -30.45 -24.36
N TYR A 125 2.47 -31.68 -24.31
CA TYR A 125 2.67 -32.66 -25.41
C TYR A 125 2.11 -32.16 -26.75
N LYS A 126 0.88 -31.60 -26.76
CA LYS A 126 0.25 -31.09 -27.98
C LYS A 126 0.99 -29.89 -28.55
N GLU A 127 1.40 -28.99 -27.71
CA GLU A 127 2.13 -27.76 -28.07
C GLU A 127 3.53 -28.08 -28.60
N ASN A 128 4.27 -28.97 -27.93
CA ASN A 128 5.56 -29.44 -28.43
C ASN A 128 5.41 -30.09 -29.82
N LYS A 129 4.30 -30.80 -30.05
CA LYS A 129 4.02 -31.36 -31.37
C LYS A 129 3.68 -30.30 -32.41
N SER A 130 3.02 -29.22 -32.01
CA SER A 130 2.76 -28.05 -32.85
C SER A 130 4.06 -27.37 -33.25
N ILE A 131 4.95 -27.08 -32.28
CA ILE A 131 6.27 -26.51 -32.52
C ILE A 131 7.11 -27.40 -33.47
N GLU A 132 7.13 -28.73 -33.25
CA GLU A 132 7.84 -29.67 -34.12
C GLU A 132 7.34 -29.59 -35.58
N ASN A 133 6.00 -29.53 -35.77
CA ASN A 133 5.41 -29.42 -37.09
C ASN A 133 5.72 -28.06 -37.76
N ALA A 134 5.60 -26.95 -37.01
CA ALA A 134 5.93 -25.60 -37.51
C ALA A 134 7.41 -25.48 -37.85
N SER A 135 8.31 -26.03 -37.02
CA SER A 135 9.76 -26.06 -37.28
C SER A 135 10.11 -26.87 -38.54
N ARG A 136 9.40 -28.01 -38.75
CA ARG A 136 9.55 -28.78 -39.96
C ARG A 136 9.11 -27.98 -41.18
N SER A 137 7.94 -27.38 -41.14
CA SER A 137 7.43 -26.54 -42.24
C SER A 137 8.35 -25.37 -42.55
N TYR A 138 8.97 -24.77 -41.53
CA TYR A 138 9.98 -23.71 -41.70
C TYR A 138 11.22 -24.28 -42.45
N THR A 139 11.72 -25.44 -42.04
CA THR A 139 12.87 -26.08 -42.69
C THR A 139 12.56 -26.40 -44.15
N GLU A 140 11.39 -27.00 -44.42
CA GLU A 140 10.93 -27.30 -45.78
C GLU A 140 10.79 -26.04 -46.64
N ALA A 141 10.24 -24.96 -46.10
CA ALA A 141 10.12 -23.67 -46.79
C ALA A 141 11.49 -23.07 -47.17
N VAL A 142 12.50 -23.22 -46.31
CA VAL A 142 13.87 -22.77 -46.57
C VAL A 142 14.53 -23.64 -47.66
N GLU A 143 14.40 -24.98 -47.58
CA GLU A 143 14.99 -25.90 -48.56
C GLU A 143 14.35 -25.72 -49.94
N ASP A 144 13.01 -25.81 -50.05
CA ASP A 144 12.28 -25.64 -51.32
C ASP A 144 12.50 -24.28 -51.93
N GLY A 145 12.47 -23.21 -51.11
CA GLY A 145 12.71 -21.85 -51.55
C GLY A 145 14.13 -21.66 -52.07
N THR A 146 15.12 -22.28 -51.45
CA THR A 146 16.52 -22.20 -51.89
C THR A 146 16.71 -22.91 -53.20
N ASP A 147 16.08 -24.08 -53.39
CA ASP A 147 16.18 -24.87 -54.61
C ASP A 147 15.46 -24.17 -55.78
N ASP A 148 14.23 -23.64 -55.58
CA ASP A 148 13.48 -22.87 -56.58
C ASP A 148 14.28 -21.62 -57.02
N TYR A 149 14.86 -20.88 -56.07
CA TYR A 149 15.70 -19.73 -56.34
C TYR A 149 16.97 -20.07 -57.11
N ALA A 150 17.68 -21.14 -56.69
CA ALA A 150 18.89 -21.59 -57.35
C ALA A 150 18.61 -22.10 -58.78
N LYS A 151 17.42 -22.68 -59.02
CA LYS A 151 16.99 -23.02 -60.36
C LYS A 151 16.75 -21.77 -61.22
N ALA A 152 16.01 -20.77 -60.71
CA ALA A 152 15.74 -19.54 -61.44
C ALA A 152 17.02 -18.77 -61.76
N VAL A 153 18.03 -18.77 -60.91
CA VAL A 153 19.37 -18.22 -61.17
C VAL A 153 20.07 -18.88 -62.33
N ARG A 154 19.99 -20.25 -62.43
CA ARG A 154 20.55 -20.97 -63.56
C ARG A 154 19.81 -20.65 -64.86
N ASP A 155 18.48 -20.66 -64.84
CA ASP A 155 17.63 -20.38 -65.99
C ASP A 155 17.89 -18.97 -66.55
N GLU A 156 18.11 -17.98 -65.67
CA GLU A 156 18.49 -16.61 -66.08
C GLU A 156 19.91 -16.56 -66.66
N ALA A 157 20.86 -17.27 -66.08
CA ALA A 157 22.23 -17.33 -66.59
C ALA A 157 22.30 -17.97 -67.99
N ASP A 158 21.55 -19.08 -68.16
CA ASP A 158 21.48 -19.76 -69.47
C ASP A 158 20.84 -18.87 -70.54
N ALA A 159 19.77 -18.15 -70.20
CA ALA A 159 19.13 -17.22 -71.12
C ALA A 159 20.03 -16.03 -71.46
N LYS A 160 20.84 -15.57 -70.53
CA LYS A 160 21.83 -14.49 -70.75
C LYS A 160 22.95 -14.94 -71.69
N GLU A 161 23.45 -16.17 -71.52
CA GLU A 161 24.45 -16.74 -72.42
C GLU A 161 23.89 -16.85 -73.85
N ALA A 162 22.65 -17.35 -74.00
CA ALA A 162 21.97 -17.45 -75.30
C ALA A 162 21.76 -16.07 -75.96
N LEU A 163 21.50 -15.02 -75.19
CA LEU A 163 21.41 -13.64 -75.70
C LEU A 163 22.78 -13.16 -76.19
N GLN A 164 23.85 -13.38 -75.46
CA GLN A 164 25.20 -13.00 -75.87
C GLN A 164 25.65 -13.70 -77.14
N ASP A 165 25.31 -14.97 -77.28
CA ASP A 165 25.60 -15.72 -78.52
C ASP A 165 24.83 -15.16 -79.69
N ALA A 166 23.54 -14.86 -79.52
CA ALA A 166 22.71 -14.23 -80.60
C ALA A 166 23.19 -12.84 -80.95
N GLU A 167 23.61 -12.00 -79.97
CA GLU A 167 24.25 -10.66 -80.26
C GLU A 167 25.53 -10.87 -81.07
N GLY A 168 26.34 -11.88 -80.80
CA GLY A 168 27.53 -12.25 -81.56
C GLY A 168 27.20 -12.64 -83.01
N ASP A 169 26.16 -13.47 -83.17
CA ASP A 169 25.71 -13.89 -84.52
C ASP A 169 25.20 -12.71 -85.37
N VAL A 170 24.47 -11.79 -84.79
CA VAL A 170 24.02 -10.54 -85.47
C VAL A 170 25.21 -9.71 -85.84
N SER A 171 26.21 -9.54 -85.01
CA SER A 171 27.44 -8.81 -85.29
C SER A 171 28.21 -9.40 -86.47
N GLU A 172 28.38 -10.73 -86.47
CA GLU A 172 29.04 -11.44 -87.53
C GLU A 172 28.26 -11.31 -88.88
N ALA A 173 26.95 -11.54 -88.82
CA ALA A 173 26.07 -11.40 -89.98
C ALA A 173 26.06 -9.97 -90.59
N ALA A 174 26.14 -8.95 -89.72
CA ALA A 174 26.22 -7.55 -90.12
C ALA A 174 27.53 -7.23 -90.84
N ASP A 175 28.66 -7.73 -90.36
CA ASP A 175 29.97 -7.56 -91.00
C ASP A 175 30.03 -8.24 -92.31
N LEU A 176 29.53 -9.49 -92.46
CA LEU A 176 29.43 -10.20 -93.74
C LEU A 176 28.49 -9.51 -94.73
N LEU A 177 27.39 -8.94 -94.29
CA LEU A 177 26.47 -8.19 -95.11
C LEU A 177 27.16 -6.92 -95.63
N LYS A 178 27.89 -6.21 -94.82
CA LYS A 178 28.65 -5.00 -95.21
C LYS A 178 29.75 -5.29 -96.22
N GLU A 179 30.45 -6.40 -96.06
CA GLU A 179 31.44 -6.87 -97.03
C GLU A 179 30.76 -7.11 -98.40
N GLN A 180 29.60 -7.82 -98.38
CA GLN A 180 28.86 -8.13 -99.58
C GLN A 180 28.22 -6.91 -100.23
N GLU A 181 27.81 -5.88 -99.49
CA GLU A 181 27.38 -4.57 -100.01
C GLU A 181 28.48 -3.92 -100.82
N LYS A 182 29.72 -3.97 -100.32
CA LYS A 182 30.89 -3.44 -101.03
C LYS A 182 31.16 -4.21 -102.30
N GLU A 183 31.17 -5.54 -102.27
CA GLU A 183 31.36 -6.37 -103.42
C GLU A 183 30.32 -6.10 -104.54
N LEU A 184 29.05 -5.92 -104.08
CA LEU A 184 27.98 -5.57 -105.04
C LEU A 184 28.18 -4.14 -105.62
N ALA A 185 28.67 -3.18 -104.86
CA ALA A 185 28.99 -1.84 -105.33
C ALA A 185 30.15 -1.87 -106.36
N ASP A 186 31.22 -2.62 -106.00
CA ASP A 186 32.37 -2.79 -106.87
C ASP A 186 32.01 -3.51 -108.20
N ALA A 187 31.14 -4.55 -108.15
CA ALA A 187 30.62 -5.19 -109.34
C ALA A 187 29.76 -4.26 -110.21
N LYS A 188 28.92 -3.42 -109.60
CA LYS A 188 28.13 -2.42 -110.31
C LYS A 188 29.01 -1.33 -110.95
N GLU A 189 30.07 -0.88 -110.27
CA GLU A 189 31.07 0.06 -110.83
C GLU A 189 31.79 -0.56 -112.02
N THR A 190 32.23 -1.80 -111.89
CA THR A 190 32.85 -2.58 -112.98
C THR A 190 31.92 -2.65 -114.17
N LEU A 191 30.62 -2.97 -114.00
CA LEU A 191 29.63 -2.98 -115.03
C LEU A 191 29.47 -1.60 -115.69
N ALA A 192 29.47 -0.53 -114.94
CA ALA A 192 29.36 0.85 -115.45
C ALA A 192 30.59 1.30 -116.19
N ALA A 193 31.77 0.74 -115.93
CA ALA A 193 33.03 0.96 -116.62
C ALA A 193 33.11 0.28 -118.01
N VAL A 194 32.30 -0.80 -118.25
CA VAL A 194 32.24 -1.47 -119.59
C VAL A 194 31.50 -0.61 -120.61
N ARG A 195 32.26 0.20 -121.40
CA ARG A 195 31.69 1.10 -122.39
C ARG A 195 32.08 0.68 -123.82
N PRO A 196 31.15 0.78 -124.80
CA PRO A 196 31.42 0.44 -126.21
C PRO A 196 32.66 1.13 -126.78
N ASP A 197 32.90 2.37 -126.41
CA ASP A 197 33.98 3.23 -126.91
C ASP A 197 35.40 2.78 -126.51
N SER A 198 35.47 1.84 -125.54
CA SER A 198 36.74 1.29 -125.06
C SER A 198 37.22 0.06 -125.81
N TYR A 199 36.47 -0.38 -126.87
CA TYR A 199 36.77 -1.61 -127.64
C TYR A 199 36.85 -1.29 -129.14
N GLU A 200 37.84 -1.85 -129.87
CA GLU A 200 37.94 -1.72 -131.31
C GLU A 200 36.75 -2.36 -132.03
N GLY A 201 35.92 -1.60 -132.70
CA GLY A 201 34.66 -2.04 -133.34
C GLY A 201 33.40 -1.65 -132.58
N GLY A 202 33.55 -0.95 -131.42
CA GLY A 202 32.47 -0.37 -130.63
C GLY A 202 31.51 -1.40 -130.04
N ALA A 203 30.21 -1.09 -130.01
CA ALA A 203 29.17 -1.92 -129.42
C ALA A 203 28.97 -3.29 -130.11
N ASP A 204 29.49 -3.43 -131.35
CA ASP A 204 29.40 -4.70 -132.11
C ASP A 204 30.59 -5.63 -131.89
N ALA A 205 31.66 -5.15 -131.19
CA ALA A 205 32.84 -5.97 -130.91
C ALA A 205 32.47 -7.17 -129.97
N GLN A 206 32.99 -8.39 -130.37
CA GLN A 206 32.72 -9.57 -129.61
C GLN A 206 33.29 -9.44 -128.17
N GLU A 207 34.46 -8.86 -127.96
CA GLU A 207 35.10 -8.59 -126.66
C GLU A 207 34.24 -7.70 -125.77
N TYR A 208 33.59 -6.67 -126.29
CA TYR A 208 32.66 -5.82 -125.56
C TYR A 208 31.46 -6.61 -125.05
N LYS A 209 30.84 -7.45 -125.97
CA LYS A 209 29.69 -8.32 -125.62
C LYS A 209 30.06 -9.31 -124.56
N ASP A 210 31.23 -9.89 -124.66
CA ASP A 210 31.73 -10.87 -123.71
C ASP A 210 32.04 -10.20 -122.35
N ALA A 211 32.67 -9.04 -122.31
CA ALA A 211 32.94 -8.27 -121.10
C ALA A 211 31.65 -7.77 -120.44
N LEU A 212 30.68 -7.27 -121.25
CA LEU A 212 29.38 -6.85 -120.69
C LEU A 212 28.62 -8.03 -120.07
N ALA A 213 28.60 -9.18 -120.79
CA ALA A 213 27.96 -10.40 -120.24
C ALA A 213 28.66 -10.95 -119.00
N ALA A 214 29.97 -10.82 -118.91
CA ALA A 214 30.74 -11.19 -117.73
C ALA A 214 30.43 -10.24 -116.54
N ALA A 215 30.42 -8.92 -116.77
CA ALA A 215 30.10 -7.96 -115.71
C ALA A 215 28.64 -8.05 -115.26
N GLN A 216 27.69 -8.28 -116.18
CA GLN A 216 26.29 -8.55 -115.80
C GLN A 216 26.12 -9.85 -114.94
N ARG A 217 26.87 -10.90 -115.30
CA ARG A 217 26.87 -12.12 -114.46
C ARG A 217 27.46 -11.90 -113.06
N ALA A 218 28.55 -11.10 -112.96
CA ALA A 218 29.16 -10.72 -111.68
C ALA A 218 28.19 -9.89 -110.83
N VAL A 219 27.50 -8.88 -111.38
CA VAL A 219 26.48 -8.14 -110.64
C VAL A 219 25.33 -9.05 -110.16
N SER A 220 24.86 -9.94 -111.10
CA SER A 220 23.77 -10.90 -110.70
C SER A 220 24.21 -11.84 -109.61
N ALA A 221 25.44 -12.37 -109.60
CA ALA A 221 26.01 -13.20 -108.59
C ALA A 221 26.16 -12.41 -107.26
N ALA A 222 26.75 -11.23 -107.28
CA ALA A 222 26.89 -10.39 -106.07
C ALA A 222 25.53 -9.95 -105.51
N GLN A 223 24.53 -9.68 -106.34
CA GLN A 223 23.17 -9.36 -105.91
C GLN A 223 22.48 -10.56 -105.22
N SER A 224 22.70 -11.74 -105.78
CA SER A 224 22.15 -12.98 -105.16
C SER A 224 22.79 -13.24 -103.82
N GLU A 225 24.11 -13.09 -103.71
CA GLU A 225 24.83 -13.24 -102.44
C GLU A 225 24.43 -12.21 -101.41
N TYR A 226 24.34 -10.91 -101.82
CA TYR A 226 23.84 -9.81 -100.99
C TYR A 226 22.44 -10.16 -100.44
N THR A 227 21.52 -10.64 -101.26
CA THR A 227 20.18 -11.01 -100.84
C THR A 227 20.22 -12.14 -99.83
N SER A 228 21.08 -13.16 -100.02
CA SER A 228 21.30 -14.27 -99.10
C SER A 228 21.86 -13.78 -97.79
N ARG A 229 22.88 -12.93 -97.75
CA ARG A 229 23.46 -12.35 -96.52
C ARG A 229 22.48 -11.44 -95.77
N HIS A 230 21.69 -10.66 -96.50
CA HIS A 230 20.63 -9.84 -95.93
C HIS A 230 19.54 -10.69 -95.22
N GLN A 231 19.17 -11.82 -95.83
CA GLN A 231 18.26 -12.76 -95.20
C GLN A 231 18.87 -13.43 -93.97
N ALA A 232 20.17 -13.76 -94.01
CA ALA A 232 20.88 -14.28 -92.83
C ALA A 232 20.95 -13.28 -91.70
N TYR A 233 21.24 -11.99 -91.99
CA TYR A 233 21.22 -10.93 -90.97
C TYR A 233 19.85 -10.74 -90.31
N ASN A 234 18.77 -10.71 -91.14
CA ASN A 234 17.41 -10.61 -90.58
C ASN A 234 17.05 -11.81 -89.72
N ALA A 235 17.47 -13.02 -90.05
CA ALA A 235 17.23 -14.20 -89.24
C ALA A 235 18.02 -14.17 -87.94
N ALA A 236 19.26 -13.65 -87.96
CA ALA A 236 20.06 -13.49 -86.75
C ALA A 236 19.42 -12.41 -85.81
N ALA A 237 18.96 -11.27 -86.41
CA ALA A 237 18.28 -10.23 -85.63
C ALA A 237 16.95 -10.68 -85.04
N GLU A 238 16.16 -11.53 -85.72
CA GLU A 238 14.96 -12.16 -85.13
C GLU A 238 15.31 -13.18 -84.02
N ALA A 239 16.47 -13.81 -84.14
CA ALA A 239 16.95 -14.73 -83.11
C ALA A 239 17.40 -13.99 -81.83
N GLU A 240 18.11 -12.85 -81.99
CA GLU A 240 18.50 -11.94 -80.92
C GLU A 240 17.26 -11.41 -80.16
N GLU A 241 16.25 -10.91 -80.90
CA GLU A 241 15.00 -10.41 -80.30
C GLU A 241 14.34 -11.49 -79.42
N LYS A 242 14.26 -12.75 -79.91
CA LYS A 242 13.72 -13.86 -79.17
C LYS A 242 14.59 -14.23 -77.97
N ALA A 243 15.90 -14.17 -78.05
CA ALA A 243 16.82 -14.40 -76.99
C ALA A 243 16.71 -13.32 -75.91
N LEU A 244 16.52 -12.03 -76.27
CA LEU A 244 16.28 -10.92 -75.40
C LEU A 244 14.95 -11.11 -74.63
N GLU A 245 13.86 -11.45 -75.34
CA GLU A 245 12.57 -11.72 -74.67
C GLU A 245 12.69 -12.91 -73.67
N ALA A 246 13.45 -13.93 -74.01
CA ALA A 246 13.69 -15.06 -73.13
C ALA A 246 14.51 -14.70 -71.90
N TYR A 247 15.52 -13.83 -72.04
CA TYR A 247 16.31 -13.32 -70.92
C TYR A 247 15.47 -12.42 -69.98
N GLU A 248 14.67 -11.50 -70.55
CA GLU A 248 13.76 -10.64 -69.77
C GLU A 248 12.78 -11.49 -68.94
N GLN A 249 12.19 -12.50 -69.56
CA GLN A 249 11.28 -13.42 -68.89
C GLN A 249 11.99 -14.24 -67.78
N ALA A 250 13.20 -14.72 -68.03
CA ALA A 250 13.98 -15.45 -67.00
C ALA A 250 14.37 -14.56 -65.83
N SER A 251 14.73 -13.28 -66.09
CA SER A 251 15.02 -12.27 -65.09
C SER A 251 13.78 -11.94 -64.21
N GLU A 252 12.59 -11.82 -64.84
CA GLU A 252 11.33 -11.63 -64.10
C GLU A 252 11.00 -12.86 -63.24
N ASN A 253 11.17 -14.08 -63.79
CA ASN A 253 10.97 -15.33 -63.06
C ASN A 253 11.91 -15.43 -61.84
N LEU A 254 13.17 -15.01 -61.97
CA LEU A 254 14.13 -14.96 -60.86
C LEU A 254 13.66 -13.99 -59.74
N ALA A 255 13.20 -12.78 -60.12
CA ALA A 255 12.66 -11.84 -59.17
C ALA A 255 11.41 -12.35 -58.46
N ASP A 256 10.55 -13.05 -59.16
CA ASP A 256 9.35 -13.70 -58.60
C ASP A 256 9.70 -14.87 -57.70
N ALA A 257 10.66 -15.69 -58.02
CA ALA A 257 11.16 -16.79 -57.21
C ALA A 257 11.74 -16.23 -55.88
N ALA A 258 12.53 -15.16 -55.94
CA ALA A 258 13.04 -14.48 -54.74
C ALA A 258 11.91 -14.02 -53.82
N ARG A 259 10.92 -13.28 -54.39
CA ARG A 259 9.76 -12.79 -53.61
C ARG A 259 8.91 -13.89 -53.00
N LYS A 260 8.72 -14.98 -53.75
CA LYS A 260 7.97 -16.15 -53.29
C LYS A 260 8.71 -16.86 -52.17
N ASN A 261 10.02 -17.04 -52.31
CA ASN A 261 10.88 -17.64 -51.29
C ASN A 261 10.80 -16.85 -49.95
N ASP A 262 11.04 -15.52 -50.03
CA ASP A 262 10.98 -14.64 -48.86
C ASP A 262 9.63 -14.72 -48.12
N ARG A 263 8.52 -14.72 -48.88
CA ARG A 263 7.17 -14.80 -48.28
C ARG A 263 6.91 -16.17 -47.67
N SER A 264 7.37 -17.25 -48.29
CA SER A 264 7.18 -18.60 -47.78
C SER A 264 7.94 -18.78 -46.48
N ILE A 265 9.21 -18.36 -46.43
CA ILE A 265 10.04 -18.43 -45.22
C ILE A 265 9.45 -17.56 -44.12
N ALA A 266 9.07 -16.28 -44.40
CA ALA A 266 8.47 -15.39 -43.41
C ALA A 266 7.18 -16.00 -42.82
N SER A 267 6.28 -16.52 -43.68
CA SER A 267 5.03 -17.14 -43.20
C SER A 267 5.26 -18.36 -42.32
N ALA A 268 6.26 -19.18 -42.66
CA ALA A 268 6.62 -20.34 -41.87
C ALA A 268 7.30 -19.98 -40.55
N ALA A 269 8.13 -18.91 -40.54
CA ALA A 269 8.73 -18.33 -39.35
C ALA A 269 7.67 -17.78 -38.39
N ASP A 270 6.70 -16.99 -38.91
CA ASP A 270 5.59 -16.46 -38.12
C ASP A 270 4.77 -17.59 -37.45
N SER A 271 4.57 -18.70 -38.18
CA SER A 271 3.85 -19.86 -37.65
C SER A 271 4.62 -20.56 -36.54
N LEU A 272 5.95 -20.63 -36.64
CA LEU A 272 6.82 -21.19 -35.60
C LEU A 272 6.82 -20.29 -34.36
N GLU A 273 7.00 -18.99 -34.52
CA GLU A 273 6.95 -18.00 -33.42
C GLU A 273 5.61 -18.04 -32.70
N GLN A 274 4.50 -18.12 -33.43
CA GLN A 274 3.18 -18.26 -32.83
C GLN A 274 3.07 -19.53 -31.99
N ALA A 275 3.54 -20.68 -32.50
CA ALA A 275 3.49 -21.92 -31.75
C ALA A 275 4.34 -21.91 -30.49
N GLU A 276 5.51 -21.26 -30.53
CA GLU A 276 6.39 -21.05 -29.36
C GLU A 276 5.75 -20.14 -28.32
N MET A 277 5.12 -19.03 -28.74
CA MET A 277 4.40 -18.12 -27.83
C MET A 277 3.20 -18.82 -27.17
N GLU A 278 2.38 -19.55 -27.93
CA GLU A 278 1.25 -20.30 -27.38
C GLU A 278 1.72 -21.31 -26.30
N HIS A 279 2.83 -21.99 -26.54
CA HIS A 279 3.44 -22.91 -25.57
C HIS A 279 3.88 -22.17 -24.29
N SER A 280 4.54 -21.04 -24.41
CA SER A 280 4.99 -20.26 -23.24
C SER A 280 3.80 -19.78 -22.39
N TYR A 281 2.79 -19.17 -23.00
CA TYR A 281 1.60 -18.67 -22.28
C TYR A 281 0.78 -19.79 -21.63
N SER A 282 0.59 -20.89 -22.31
CA SER A 282 -0.15 -22.04 -21.78
C SER A 282 0.58 -22.69 -20.62
N ASN A 283 1.89 -22.82 -20.72
CA ASN A 283 2.72 -23.36 -19.65
C ASN A 283 2.69 -22.46 -18.40
N ASP A 284 2.85 -21.14 -18.54
CA ASP A 284 2.82 -20.20 -17.44
C ASP A 284 1.46 -20.19 -16.72
N SER A 285 0.36 -20.19 -17.46
CA SER A 285 -0.99 -20.25 -16.89
C SER A 285 -1.26 -21.56 -16.15
N SER A 286 -0.81 -22.67 -16.71
CA SER A 286 -0.93 -23.99 -16.09
C SER A 286 -0.08 -24.09 -14.82
N GLN A 287 1.12 -23.54 -14.85
CA GLN A 287 2.04 -23.51 -13.72
C GLN A 287 1.45 -22.70 -12.56
N GLN A 288 0.91 -21.48 -12.81
CA GLN A 288 0.22 -20.68 -11.80
C GLN A 288 -0.95 -21.43 -11.15
N THR A 289 -1.69 -22.19 -11.94
CA THR A 289 -2.80 -23.01 -11.42
C THR A 289 -2.29 -24.11 -10.48
N ILE A 290 -1.20 -24.76 -10.84
CA ILE A 290 -0.56 -25.80 -10.02
C ILE A 290 -0.02 -25.22 -8.73
N GLU A 291 0.71 -24.11 -8.80
CA GLU A 291 1.26 -23.37 -7.64
C GLU A 291 0.14 -22.97 -6.68
N ASN A 292 -0.97 -22.43 -7.18
CA ASN A 292 -2.11 -22.05 -6.37
C ASN A 292 -2.71 -23.25 -5.61
N TYR A 293 -2.84 -24.42 -6.25
CA TYR A 293 -3.28 -25.63 -5.53
C TYR A 293 -2.26 -26.11 -4.51
N GLN A 294 -0.97 -25.99 -4.79
CA GLN A 294 0.09 -26.34 -3.84
C GLN A 294 0.05 -25.43 -2.60
N GLU A 295 -0.05 -24.11 -2.78
CA GLU A 295 -0.19 -23.15 -1.68
C GLU A 295 -1.44 -23.42 -0.84
N GLN A 296 -2.57 -23.73 -1.48
CA GLN A 296 -3.79 -24.11 -0.76
C GLN A 296 -3.62 -25.42 0.03
N ILE A 297 -2.92 -26.41 -0.52
CA ILE A 297 -2.63 -27.67 0.17
C ILE A 297 -1.70 -27.43 1.37
N GLU A 298 -0.66 -26.62 1.21
CA GLU A 298 0.24 -26.24 2.30
C GLU A 298 -0.53 -25.50 3.40
N SER A 299 -1.44 -24.59 3.03
CA SER A 299 -2.28 -23.87 3.97
C SER A 299 -3.33 -24.73 4.69
N CYS A 300 -3.55 -25.98 4.25
CA CYS A 300 -4.37 -26.95 4.99
C CYS A 300 -3.73 -27.43 6.29
N THR A 301 -2.43 -27.26 6.45
CA THR A 301 -1.73 -27.50 7.71
C THR A 301 -1.49 -26.16 8.41
N VAL A 302 -2.39 -25.79 9.31
CA VAL A 302 -2.37 -24.48 9.93
C VAL A 302 -1.55 -24.53 11.21
N THR A 303 -0.48 -23.74 11.26
CA THR A 303 0.47 -23.68 12.37
C THR A 303 0.36 -22.38 13.15
N ALA A 304 0.82 -22.39 14.39
CA ALA A 304 0.95 -21.19 15.21
C ALA A 304 2.06 -20.28 14.65
N PRO A 305 1.77 -19.00 14.33
CA PRO A 305 2.78 -18.08 13.82
C PRO A 305 3.72 -17.54 14.89
N ILE A 306 3.29 -17.55 16.15
CA ILE A 306 4.05 -17.13 17.33
C ILE A 306 3.89 -18.16 18.44
N SER A 307 4.82 -18.16 19.39
CA SER A 307 4.66 -18.90 20.65
C SER A 307 3.75 -18.12 21.58
N GLY A 308 2.85 -18.80 22.28
CA GLY A 308 1.90 -18.15 23.18
C GLY A 308 0.74 -19.06 23.57
N VAL A 309 -0.34 -18.48 24.04
CA VAL A 309 -1.55 -19.21 24.45
C VAL A 309 -2.67 -18.96 23.44
N ILE A 310 -3.40 -20.02 23.12
CA ILE A 310 -4.60 -19.92 22.29
C ILE A 310 -5.69 -19.18 23.09
N THR A 311 -6.03 -17.98 22.63
CA THR A 311 -7.02 -17.12 23.29
C THR A 311 -8.44 -17.35 22.81
N ALA A 312 -8.60 -17.86 21.59
CA ALA A 312 -9.88 -18.27 21.03
C ALA A 312 -9.69 -19.40 20.03
N MET A 313 -10.60 -20.37 20.04
CA MET A 313 -10.65 -21.47 19.08
C MET A 313 -12.02 -21.48 18.40
N HIS A 314 -12.04 -21.15 17.11
CA HIS A 314 -13.28 -21.10 16.32
C HIS A 314 -13.46 -22.33 15.43
N ALA A 315 -12.39 -23.10 15.23
CA ALA A 315 -12.41 -24.32 14.45
C ALA A 315 -12.84 -25.51 15.30
N SER A 316 -13.73 -26.37 14.74
CA SER A 316 -14.10 -27.65 15.36
C SER A 316 -13.99 -28.77 14.33
N ALA A 317 -13.55 -29.95 14.76
CA ALA A 317 -13.42 -31.11 13.86
C ALA A 317 -14.76 -31.47 13.22
N GLY A 318 -14.81 -31.56 11.91
CA GLY A 318 -16.00 -31.81 11.10
C GLY A 318 -16.66 -30.57 10.53
N ASP A 319 -16.32 -29.36 10.97
CA ASP A 319 -16.82 -28.11 10.42
C ASP A 319 -16.27 -27.87 9.00
N THR A 320 -16.95 -27.03 8.24
CA THR A 320 -16.46 -26.58 6.92
C THR A 320 -15.89 -25.18 7.06
N TYR A 321 -14.61 -25.04 6.77
CA TYR A 321 -13.92 -23.75 6.70
C TYR A 321 -14.19 -23.08 5.37
N GLN A 322 -14.69 -21.83 5.40
CA GLN A 322 -15.16 -21.12 4.21
C GLN A 322 -14.08 -20.27 3.51
N GLY A 323 -12.90 -20.14 4.13
CA GLY A 323 -11.78 -19.41 3.54
C GLY A 323 -11.45 -18.08 4.21
N GLU A 324 -10.69 -17.24 3.51
CA GLU A 324 -10.20 -15.94 4.01
C GLU A 324 -11.28 -15.10 4.67
N GLY A 325 -10.92 -14.47 5.80
CA GLY A 325 -11.86 -13.70 6.63
C GLY A 325 -12.51 -14.50 7.76
N ASN A 326 -12.39 -15.83 7.76
CA ASN A 326 -12.82 -16.68 8.88
C ASN A 326 -11.59 -17.05 9.71
N ILE A 327 -11.54 -16.58 10.95
CA ILE A 327 -10.48 -16.88 11.90
C ILE A 327 -10.67 -18.33 12.36
N LEU A 328 -9.62 -19.14 12.30
CA LEU A 328 -9.59 -20.50 12.84
C LEU A 328 -9.28 -20.51 14.34
N PHE A 329 -8.28 -19.75 14.72
CA PHE A 329 -7.90 -19.53 16.13
C PHE A 329 -7.14 -18.22 16.29
N SER A 330 -7.05 -17.75 17.53
CA SER A 330 -6.24 -16.61 17.93
C SER A 330 -5.18 -17.07 18.91
N VAL A 331 -3.95 -16.61 18.73
CA VAL A 331 -2.83 -16.89 19.64
C VAL A 331 -2.23 -15.57 20.12
N ALA A 332 -1.89 -15.50 21.41
CA ALA A 332 -1.33 -14.31 22.02
C ALA A 332 -0.10 -14.66 22.88
N ASP A 333 0.94 -13.84 22.77
CA ASP A 333 2.11 -13.92 23.64
C ASP A 333 1.71 -13.63 25.11
N GLN A 334 2.21 -14.43 26.04
CA GLN A 334 2.03 -14.26 27.48
C GLN A 334 3.30 -13.85 28.23
N GLU A 335 4.38 -13.59 27.53
CA GLU A 335 5.63 -13.13 28.15
C GLU A 335 5.73 -11.60 28.13
N HIS A 336 5.15 -10.96 27.11
CA HIS A 336 5.21 -9.52 26.92
C HIS A 336 3.80 -8.94 26.93
N PHE A 337 3.53 -8.13 27.93
CA PHE A 337 2.24 -7.46 28.08
C PHE A 337 2.35 -5.97 27.80
N VAL A 338 1.27 -5.40 27.32
CA VAL A 338 1.07 -3.96 27.17
C VAL A 338 -0.21 -3.55 27.87
N VAL A 339 -0.24 -2.36 28.43
CA VAL A 339 -1.48 -1.71 28.85
C VAL A 339 -1.99 -0.92 27.66
N SER A 340 -3.13 -1.31 27.12
CA SER A 340 -3.84 -0.54 26.10
C SER A 340 -4.76 0.44 26.81
N ALA A 341 -4.45 1.73 26.71
CA ALA A 341 -5.18 2.80 27.36
C ALA A 341 -5.60 3.87 26.34
N SER A 342 -6.55 4.70 26.76
CA SER A 342 -7.04 5.83 25.96
C SER A 342 -6.73 7.12 26.70
N VAL A 343 -6.12 8.07 26.01
CA VAL A 343 -5.72 9.38 26.54
C VAL A 343 -6.49 10.48 25.84
N ASP A 344 -6.88 11.51 26.60
CA ASP A 344 -7.59 12.68 26.07
C ASP A 344 -6.69 13.53 25.16
N GLU A 345 -7.30 14.28 24.24
CA GLU A 345 -6.63 15.18 23.29
C GLU A 345 -5.76 16.24 23.99
N TYR A 346 -6.14 16.65 25.21
CA TYR A 346 -5.37 17.66 25.95
C TYR A 346 -4.04 17.12 26.49
N ASP A 347 -4.01 15.84 26.83
CA ASP A 347 -2.87 15.18 27.49
C ASP A 347 -1.94 14.50 26.50
N VAL A 348 -2.46 14.02 25.36
CA VAL A 348 -1.68 13.21 24.40
C VAL A 348 -0.44 13.94 23.84
N ASN A 349 -0.51 15.27 23.71
CA ASN A 349 0.63 16.04 23.20
C ASN A 349 1.82 16.11 24.18
N SER A 350 1.58 15.81 25.47
CA SER A 350 2.60 15.76 26.50
C SER A 350 3.24 14.38 26.62
N ILE A 351 2.67 13.35 25.96
CA ILE A 351 3.13 11.98 26.02
C ILE A 351 3.98 11.66 24.79
N ALA A 352 5.15 11.10 25.01
CA ALA A 352 6.05 10.65 23.95
C ALA A 352 6.44 9.19 24.16
N LYS A 353 6.80 8.53 23.06
CA LYS A 353 7.39 7.19 23.12
C LYS A 353 8.66 7.19 23.99
N GLU A 354 8.88 6.07 24.70
CA GLU A 354 10.01 5.86 25.62
C GLU A 354 9.91 6.63 26.95
N MET A 355 8.78 7.29 27.24
CA MET A 355 8.55 7.84 28.56
C MET A 355 8.34 6.72 29.59
N PRO A 356 8.95 6.83 30.79
CA PRO A 356 8.75 5.89 31.86
C PRO A 356 7.33 5.97 32.41
N ALA A 357 6.79 4.84 32.82
CA ALA A 357 5.48 4.73 33.45
C ALA A 357 5.51 3.73 34.60
N ALA A 358 4.60 3.88 35.54
CA ALA A 358 4.32 2.91 36.58
C ALA A 358 2.90 2.35 36.38
N VAL A 359 2.78 1.03 36.37
CA VAL A 359 1.50 0.35 36.17
C VAL A 359 1.08 -0.38 37.41
N ILE A 360 -0.14 -0.15 37.86
CA ILE A 360 -0.78 -0.87 38.97
C ILE A 360 -1.94 -1.68 38.39
N VAL A 361 -1.92 -2.99 38.65
CA VAL A 361 -2.99 -3.89 38.24
C VAL A 361 -3.83 -4.21 39.47
N GLU A 362 -5.08 -3.77 39.50
CA GLU A 362 -5.95 -3.88 40.68
C GLU A 362 -6.08 -5.32 41.19
N ALA A 363 -6.00 -6.31 40.32
CA ALA A 363 -6.10 -7.72 40.69
C ALA A 363 -4.86 -8.25 41.41
N LEU A 364 -3.70 -7.60 41.30
CA LEU A 364 -2.43 -7.99 41.95
C LEU A 364 -2.14 -7.17 43.21
N GLY A 365 -2.95 -6.13 43.49
CA GLY A 365 -2.79 -5.25 44.66
C GLY A 365 -2.19 -3.90 44.30
N GLU A 366 -1.43 -3.31 45.24
CA GLU A 366 -0.84 -1.98 45.08
C GLU A 366 0.63 -2.03 44.61
N GLU A 367 1.07 -3.13 44.04
CA GLU A 367 2.43 -3.26 43.52
C GLU A 367 2.58 -2.47 42.20
N GLU A 368 3.57 -1.56 42.14
CA GLU A 368 3.89 -0.80 40.94
C GLU A 368 4.82 -1.62 40.05
N LEU A 369 4.36 -1.91 38.84
CA LEU A 369 5.15 -2.58 37.82
C LEU A 369 5.82 -1.52 36.92
N PRO A 370 7.15 -1.59 36.73
CA PRO A 370 7.83 -0.67 35.82
C PRO A 370 7.38 -0.92 34.37
N ALA A 371 7.18 0.18 33.66
CA ALA A 371 6.68 0.14 32.30
C ALA A 371 7.19 1.35 31.49
N THR A 372 7.11 1.23 30.19
CA THR A 372 7.55 2.25 29.26
C THR A 372 6.52 2.47 28.16
N VAL A 373 6.26 3.73 27.77
CA VAL A 373 5.37 4.04 26.65
C VAL A 373 5.96 3.51 25.36
N SER A 374 5.32 2.50 24.76
CA SER A 374 5.77 1.83 23.53
C SER A 374 5.20 2.48 22.27
N PHE A 375 3.95 2.96 22.34
CA PHE A 375 3.26 3.53 21.19
C PHE A 375 2.25 4.61 21.62
N VAL A 376 2.19 5.69 20.83
CA VAL A 376 1.16 6.73 20.93
C VAL A 376 0.52 6.87 19.56
N SER A 377 -0.79 6.68 19.47
CA SER A 377 -1.51 6.73 18.21
C SER A 377 -1.52 8.16 17.63
N PRO A 378 -1.15 8.35 16.37
CA PRO A 378 -1.28 9.65 15.69
C PRO A 378 -2.72 9.93 15.22
N VAL A 379 -3.64 8.99 15.41
CA VAL A 379 -5.02 9.05 14.92
C VAL A 379 -5.98 8.88 16.07
N VAL A 380 -7.07 9.64 16.04
CA VAL A 380 -8.18 9.51 17.00
C VAL A 380 -8.76 8.11 16.94
N THR A 381 -8.84 7.45 18.08
CA THR A 381 -9.34 6.07 18.18
C THR A 381 -10.78 6.02 18.68
N GLY A 382 -11.24 7.04 19.39
CA GLY A 382 -12.60 7.15 19.88
C GLY A 382 -13.07 8.60 19.89
N SER A 383 -14.34 8.82 19.57
CA SER A 383 -14.98 10.12 19.70
C SER A 383 -16.35 9.92 20.35
N ASP A 384 -16.41 10.06 21.65
CA ASP A 384 -17.68 10.06 22.38
C ASP A 384 -18.04 11.49 22.80
N LEU A 385 -19.23 11.95 22.37
CA LEU A 385 -19.91 13.18 22.80
C LEU A 385 -19.03 14.46 22.89
N GLY A 386 -18.02 14.58 22.00
CA GLY A 386 -17.23 15.84 21.90
C GLY A 386 -15.85 15.80 22.53
N SER A 387 -15.38 14.64 23.00
CA SER A 387 -14.00 14.41 23.45
C SER A 387 -13.34 13.42 22.50
N SER A 388 -12.18 13.80 21.96
CA SER A 388 -11.33 12.94 21.13
C SER A 388 -10.37 12.18 22.02
N SER A 389 -10.24 10.87 21.82
CA SER A 389 -9.26 10.06 22.55
C SER A 389 -8.29 9.37 21.60
N TYR A 390 -7.08 9.19 22.09
CA TYR A 390 -5.96 8.58 21.37
C TYR A 390 -5.52 7.33 22.11
N ALA A 391 -5.25 6.26 21.36
CA ALA A 391 -4.73 5.04 21.95
C ALA A 391 -3.26 5.22 22.33
N VAL A 392 -2.92 4.77 23.53
CA VAL A 392 -1.54 4.71 24.04
C VAL A 392 -1.29 3.30 24.52
N GLU A 393 -0.16 2.72 24.10
CA GLU A 393 0.30 1.42 24.58
C GLU A 393 1.51 1.61 25.48
N ILE A 394 1.46 0.98 26.64
CA ILE A 394 2.50 1.06 27.66
C ILE A 394 3.00 -0.36 27.90
N ALA A 395 4.21 -0.65 27.43
CA ALA A 395 4.84 -1.96 27.60
C ALA A 395 5.33 -2.15 29.02
N LEU A 396 5.02 -3.30 29.61
CA LEU A 396 5.62 -3.70 30.86
C LEU A 396 7.06 -4.13 30.65
N ASP A 397 7.98 -3.66 31.48
CA ASP A 397 9.42 -3.93 31.33
C ASP A 397 9.80 -5.34 31.80
N GLU A 398 8.99 -5.96 32.64
CA GLU A 398 9.23 -7.28 33.20
C GLU A 398 8.07 -8.24 32.90
N ALA A 399 8.42 -9.48 32.57
CA ALA A 399 7.45 -10.55 32.39
C ALA A 399 6.80 -10.91 33.76
N ASN A 400 5.48 -10.97 33.80
CA ASN A 400 4.75 -11.36 35.01
C ASN A 400 3.70 -12.44 34.67
N THR A 401 3.90 -13.63 35.20
CA THR A 401 3.05 -14.81 34.95
C THR A 401 1.68 -14.76 35.61
N GLU A 402 1.45 -13.83 36.54
CA GLU A 402 0.18 -13.65 37.24
C GLU A 402 -0.79 -12.75 36.44
N LEU A 403 -0.27 -12.03 35.45
CA LEU A 403 -1.08 -11.19 34.57
C LEU A 403 -1.93 -12.02 33.61
N ARG A 404 -3.10 -11.49 33.31
CA ARG A 404 -4.00 -12.06 32.31
C ARG A 404 -4.50 -10.97 31.38
N ILE A 405 -4.62 -11.30 30.12
CA ILE A 405 -5.23 -10.42 29.10
C ILE A 405 -6.66 -10.06 29.57
N GLY A 406 -7.01 -8.77 29.46
CA GLY A 406 -8.29 -8.23 29.87
C GLY A 406 -8.36 -7.74 31.32
N MET A 407 -7.31 -7.91 32.15
CA MET A 407 -7.25 -7.28 33.46
C MET A 407 -7.20 -5.76 33.34
N THR A 408 -7.89 -5.08 34.27
CA THR A 408 -7.85 -3.61 34.34
C THR A 408 -6.55 -3.18 35.01
N ALA A 409 -5.89 -2.21 34.40
CA ALA A 409 -4.65 -1.61 34.89
C ALA A 409 -4.76 -0.10 34.92
N LYS A 410 -4.13 0.53 35.90
CA LYS A 410 -3.94 1.97 36.01
C LYS A 410 -2.47 2.26 35.75
N ALA A 411 -2.20 3.08 34.74
CA ALA A 411 -0.86 3.50 34.41
C ALA A 411 -0.66 4.98 34.73
N SER A 412 0.46 5.32 35.35
CA SER A 412 0.91 6.68 35.62
C SER A 412 2.12 6.94 34.75
N ILE A 413 1.95 7.72 33.67
CA ILE A 413 3.01 8.10 32.75
C ILE A 413 3.73 9.30 33.30
N VAL A 414 5.04 9.20 33.52
CA VAL A 414 5.87 10.27 34.10
C VAL A 414 6.25 11.24 33.00
N LEU A 415 5.79 12.49 33.14
CA LEU A 415 6.12 13.58 32.22
C LEU A 415 7.45 14.24 32.59
N ASP A 416 7.61 14.53 33.88
CA ASP A 416 8.83 15.11 34.42
C ASP A 416 9.00 14.65 35.89
N ALA A 417 10.23 14.57 36.36
CA ALA A 417 10.53 14.18 37.72
C ALA A 417 11.80 14.86 38.25
N VAL A 418 11.69 15.45 39.43
CA VAL A 418 12.83 15.99 40.17
C VAL A 418 12.96 15.25 41.51
N TYR A 419 14.19 14.88 41.83
CA TYR A 419 14.45 14.04 43.00
C TYR A 419 15.17 14.82 44.10
N ASP A 420 14.85 14.50 45.35
CA ASP A 420 15.46 15.10 46.56
C ASP A 420 15.43 16.63 46.57
N VAL A 421 14.32 17.21 46.13
CA VAL A 421 14.11 18.67 46.13
C VAL A 421 13.36 19.14 47.37
N LEU A 422 13.66 20.34 47.83
CA LEU A 422 12.95 20.92 48.95
C LEU A 422 11.58 21.40 48.49
N THR A 423 10.54 20.92 49.14
CA THR A 423 9.15 21.19 48.77
C THR A 423 8.36 21.80 49.92
N VAL A 424 7.39 22.62 49.57
CA VAL A 424 6.35 23.11 50.47
C VAL A 424 4.98 22.93 49.79
N PRO A 425 3.88 22.80 50.58
CA PRO A 425 2.56 22.84 49.97
C PRO A 425 2.36 24.13 49.18
N TYR A 426 1.70 24.05 48.02
CA TYR A 426 1.54 25.23 47.18
C TYR A 426 0.80 26.37 47.88
N ASP A 427 -0.07 26.09 48.89
CA ASP A 427 -0.78 27.04 49.72
C ASP A 427 0.15 27.84 50.65
N CYS A 428 1.42 27.48 50.76
CA CYS A 428 2.43 28.20 51.53
C CYS A 428 3.23 29.22 50.71
N VAL A 429 3.07 29.20 49.40
CA VAL A 429 3.77 30.13 48.49
C VAL A 429 2.85 31.34 48.18
N THR A 430 3.36 32.52 48.36
CA THR A 430 2.72 33.78 47.94
C THR A 430 3.40 34.31 46.69
N THR A 431 2.62 34.81 45.75
CA THR A 431 3.16 35.47 44.57
C THR A 431 2.66 36.90 44.54
N ASP A 432 3.55 37.87 44.42
CA ASP A 432 3.20 39.30 44.32
C ASP A 432 2.65 39.66 42.91
N GLU A 433 2.19 40.89 42.74
CA GLU A 433 1.66 41.40 41.45
C GLU A 433 2.74 41.43 40.34
N GLU A 434 4.01 41.35 40.74
CA GLU A 434 5.17 41.41 39.83
C GLU A 434 5.66 39.98 39.45
N GLY A 435 5.04 38.93 40.03
CA GLY A 435 5.34 37.52 39.76
C GLY A 435 6.47 36.93 40.62
N ASN A 436 6.94 37.65 41.66
CA ASN A 436 7.94 37.14 42.57
C ASN A 436 7.29 36.25 43.63
N ALA A 437 7.84 35.06 43.79
CA ALA A 437 7.35 34.11 44.79
C ALA A 437 8.08 34.29 46.14
N ALA A 438 7.35 34.16 47.24
CA ALA A 438 7.90 34.20 48.58
C ALA A 438 7.21 33.18 49.48
N VAL A 439 7.93 32.75 50.51
CA VAL A 439 7.43 31.80 51.55
C VAL A 439 7.63 32.48 52.90
N THR A 440 6.59 32.43 53.74
CA THR A 440 6.66 32.96 55.11
C THR A 440 7.14 31.84 56.06
N ILE A 441 8.28 32.08 56.69
CA ILE A 441 8.88 31.12 57.66
C ILE A 441 8.79 31.65 59.09
N ASP A 442 8.91 30.71 60.07
CA ASP A 442 9.14 31.10 61.47
C ASP A 442 10.63 31.21 61.76
N ARG A 443 11.09 32.44 62.08
CA ARG A 443 12.44 32.68 62.55
C ARG A 443 12.43 33.13 64.01
N ASN A 444 12.57 32.15 64.94
CA ASN A 444 12.56 32.37 66.38
C ASN A 444 11.27 32.99 66.93
N GLY A 445 10.11 32.66 66.38
CA GLY A 445 8.81 33.20 66.79
C GLY A 445 8.39 34.45 66.08
N GLU A 446 9.18 34.99 65.15
CA GLU A 446 8.83 36.08 64.24
C GLU A 446 8.65 35.61 62.81
N ARG A 447 7.62 36.08 62.15
CA ARG A 447 7.37 35.79 60.71
C ARG A 447 8.34 36.56 59.85
N ALA A 448 9.06 35.84 59.04
CA ALA A 448 9.95 36.41 58.03
C ALA A 448 9.53 35.91 56.65
N GLU A 449 9.35 36.81 55.73
CA GLU A 449 9.09 36.50 54.31
C GLU A 449 10.42 36.34 53.59
N ILE A 450 10.59 35.19 52.95
CA ILE A 450 11.79 34.86 52.20
C ILE A 450 11.42 34.76 50.71
N PRO A 451 12.09 35.50 49.83
CA PRO A 451 11.93 35.33 48.40
C PRO A 451 12.44 33.94 48.00
N VAL A 452 11.65 33.20 47.23
CA VAL A 452 11.99 31.87 46.73
C VAL A 452 11.85 31.80 45.22
N THR A 453 12.66 30.92 44.63
CA THR A 453 12.46 30.53 43.24
C THR A 453 11.63 29.25 43.27
N VAL A 454 10.52 29.25 42.55
CA VAL A 454 9.63 28.12 42.38
C VAL A 454 10.14 27.31 41.21
N GLY A 455 10.34 26.01 41.45
CA GLY A 455 10.72 25.04 40.44
C GLY A 455 9.50 24.23 39.96
N MET A 456 9.65 22.88 39.93
CA MET A 456 8.59 21.97 39.54
C MET A 456 7.39 22.04 40.48
N GLN A 457 6.21 21.99 39.92
CA GLN A 457 4.94 22.01 40.65
C GLN A 457 4.24 20.67 40.49
N GLY A 458 4.03 20.00 41.64
CA GLY A 458 3.21 18.76 41.68
C GLY A 458 1.79 19.06 42.18
N ASP A 459 0.99 18.00 42.39
CA ASP A 459 -0.43 18.13 42.79
C ASP A 459 -0.68 18.89 44.09
N TYR A 460 0.18 18.71 45.09
CA TYR A 460 0.03 19.31 46.43
C TYR A 460 1.25 20.11 46.88
N TYR A 461 2.40 19.84 46.30
CA TYR A 461 3.68 20.41 46.69
C TYR A 461 4.35 21.10 45.53
N VAL A 462 5.11 22.11 45.83
CA VAL A 462 5.91 22.83 44.85
C VAL A 462 7.37 22.87 45.31
N GLU A 463 8.27 22.64 44.37
CA GLU A 463 9.71 22.81 44.61
C GLU A 463 10.02 24.28 44.87
N VAL A 464 10.75 24.54 45.96
CA VAL A 464 11.18 25.88 46.34
C VAL A 464 12.68 25.91 46.65
N SER A 465 13.35 26.95 46.20
CA SER A 465 14.73 27.23 46.55
C SER A 465 14.86 28.69 46.97
N GLY A 466 15.45 28.91 48.13
CA GLY A 466 15.63 30.29 48.66
C GLY A 466 16.73 30.32 49.72
N GLU A 467 17.37 31.49 49.89
CA GLU A 467 18.40 31.67 50.88
C GLU A 467 17.80 31.68 52.30
N GLY A 468 18.15 30.68 53.12
CA GLY A 468 17.65 30.52 54.49
C GLY A 468 16.42 29.62 54.62
N LEU A 469 16.03 28.90 53.56
CA LEU A 469 15.03 27.85 53.59
C LEU A 469 15.75 26.48 53.56
N GLU A 470 15.64 25.73 54.62
CA GLU A 470 16.27 24.41 54.82
C GLU A 470 15.21 23.36 55.14
N GLU A 471 15.59 22.11 55.06
CA GLU A 471 14.74 20.99 55.44
C GLU A 471 14.26 21.17 56.91
N ASN A 472 13.01 20.87 57.20
CA ASN A 472 12.33 21.09 58.46
C ASN A 472 12.11 22.54 58.88
N THR A 473 12.36 23.54 58.00
CA THR A 473 11.97 24.93 58.25
C THR A 473 10.44 25.00 58.32
N ALA A 474 9.90 25.56 59.42
CA ALA A 474 8.47 25.74 59.58
C ALA A 474 7.95 26.85 58.65
N VAL A 475 7.05 26.50 57.76
CA VAL A 475 6.45 27.40 56.77
C VAL A 475 4.98 27.59 57.11
N TYR A 476 4.52 28.81 57.00
CA TYR A 476 3.13 29.17 57.28
C TYR A 476 2.25 29.02 56.03
N TYR A 477 1.04 28.46 56.23
CA TYR A 477 0.00 28.48 55.21
C TYR A 477 -0.52 29.89 55.00
N THR A 478 -0.66 30.32 53.76
CA THR A 478 -1.30 31.54 53.35
C THR A 478 -2.80 31.27 53.27
N ASN A 479 -3.55 31.68 54.31
CA ASN A 479 -4.99 31.44 54.35
C ASN A 479 -5.73 32.44 53.42
N PRO A 480 -6.33 32.03 52.31
CA PRO A 480 -7.05 32.92 51.39
C PRO A 480 -8.40 33.40 51.94
N MET A 481 -8.79 33.06 53.17
CA MET A 481 -10.10 33.42 53.75
C MET A 481 -10.14 34.68 54.61
N THR A 482 -9.22 35.64 54.50
CA THR A 482 -9.33 36.96 55.13
C THR A 482 -9.48 38.09 54.10
N GLY A 483 -10.14 37.84 53.00
CA GLY A 483 -10.58 38.83 52.04
C GLY A 483 -12.04 39.20 52.21
N SER A 484 -12.33 40.24 53.00
CA SER A 484 -13.51 41.14 52.93
C SER A 484 -14.91 40.48 52.94
N ALA A 485 -15.43 40.20 54.12
CA ALA A 485 -16.88 40.26 54.29
C ALA A 485 -17.26 41.75 54.55
N SER A 486 -17.47 42.51 53.49
CA SER A 486 -18.20 43.79 53.57
C SER A 486 -19.67 43.47 53.84
N ALA A 487 -20.12 43.92 55.05
CA ALA A 487 -21.53 43.96 55.36
C ALA A 487 -22.25 44.92 54.45
N GLY A 488 -23.28 44.48 53.77
CA GLY A 488 -24.13 45.35 52.97
C GLY A 488 -25.26 44.59 52.31
N ASP A 489 -26.42 44.73 52.94
CA ASP A 489 -27.77 44.68 52.36
C ASP A 489 -28.39 43.34 51.96
N GLN A 490 -29.36 42.93 52.78
CA GLN A 490 -30.51 42.16 52.29
C GLN A 490 -31.47 43.12 51.52
N PRO A 491 -32.12 42.64 50.50
CA PRO A 491 -33.55 42.83 50.36
C PRO A 491 -34.32 41.52 50.37
N GLU A 492 -35.32 41.49 51.25
CA GLU A 492 -36.51 40.64 51.09
C GLU A 492 -37.12 40.92 49.72
N ASP A 493 -37.53 39.91 48.98
CA ASP A 493 -38.88 39.69 48.54
C ASP A 493 -38.94 38.54 47.48
N GLY A 494 -39.96 37.77 47.65
CA GLY A 494 -40.31 36.63 46.89
C GLY A 494 -40.47 36.80 45.40
N ALA A 495 -40.07 35.82 44.68
CA ALA A 495 -40.61 35.53 43.38
C ALA A 495 -40.56 34.01 43.11
N SER A 496 -41.74 33.47 43.02
CA SER A 496 -42.07 32.10 42.62
C SER A 496 -41.51 31.80 41.24
N PHE A 497 -40.84 30.67 41.13
CA PHE A 497 -40.53 30.08 39.83
C PHE A 497 -41.74 29.24 39.38
N PRO A 498 -42.28 29.41 38.16
CA PRO A 498 -43.21 28.49 37.57
C PRO A 498 -42.47 27.35 36.87
N MET A 499 -42.75 26.13 37.30
CA MET A 499 -42.53 24.94 36.51
C MET A 499 -43.38 24.96 35.26
N PRO A 500 -42.94 24.59 34.08
CA PRO A 500 -43.83 24.15 33.03
C PRO A 500 -44.01 22.63 33.14
N GLY A 501 -45.23 22.27 33.43
CA GLY A 501 -45.75 20.91 33.47
C GLY A 501 -45.82 20.29 32.09
N GLY A 502 -45.90 18.96 32.16
CA GLY A 502 -46.01 18.06 31.04
C GLY A 502 -47.22 18.26 30.15
N GLY A 503 -47.09 17.81 28.94
CA GLY A 503 -48.14 17.62 27.96
C GLY A 503 -47.86 16.38 27.14
N MET A 504 -48.56 15.33 27.52
CA MET A 504 -48.78 14.14 26.67
C MET A 504 -49.53 14.53 25.39
N GLY A 505 -49.26 13.78 24.33
CA GLY A 505 -50.28 13.61 23.30
C GLY A 505 -49.76 13.39 21.89
N GLY A 506 -49.94 12.14 21.41
CA GLY A 506 -50.51 11.93 20.11
C GLY A 506 -49.61 11.40 19.00
N SER A 507 -49.47 10.11 18.87
CA SER A 507 -49.52 9.46 17.56
C SER A 507 -50.92 9.63 16.94
N PRO A 508 -51.07 9.71 15.61
CA PRO A 508 -51.07 8.50 14.79
C PRO A 508 -50.57 8.65 13.33
N GLY A 509 -50.07 7.56 12.83
CA GLY A 509 -50.68 6.88 11.68
C GLY A 509 -50.38 7.34 10.27
N GLY A 510 -49.87 6.39 9.51
CA GLY A 510 -50.44 6.11 8.20
C GLY A 510 -49.68 6.58 6.97
N GLY A 511 -49.32 5.60 6.14
CA GLY A 511 -49.27 5.85 4.71
C GLY A 511 -48.10 5.28 3.94
N MET A 512 -48.11 3.99 3.69
CA MET A 512 -47.67 3.50 2.37
C MET A 512 -48.76 3.82 1.34
N PRO A 513 -48.45 4.02 0.06
CA PRO A 513 -48.20 3.02 -0.95
C PRO A 513 -47.09 3.44 -1.95
N GLY A 514 -46.38 2.60 -2.58
CA GLY A 514 -46.76 1.61 -3.56
C GLY A 514 -46.35 2.01 -4.95
N GLY A 515 -45.58 1.14 -5.63
CA GLY A 515 -45.82 0.88 -7.03
C GLY A 515 -44.86 1.43 -8.09
N GLY A 516 -44.29 0.50 -8.87
CA GLY A 516 -43.96 0.72 -10.27
C GLY A 516 -42.54 0.35 -10.63
N ARG A 517 -42.25 -0.87 -11.02
CA ARG A 517 -42.30 -1.52 -12.36
C ARG A 517 -41.48 -0.76 -13.42
N GLY A 518 -40.49 -1.46 -13.98
CA GLY A 518 -39.95 -1.20 -15.30
C GLY A 518 -38.52 -1.74 -15.49
N GLY A 519 -38.35 -2.99 -15.87
CA GLY A 519 -37.28 -3.36 -16.78
C GLY A 519 -37.79 -3.17 -18.22
N PRO A 520 -37.11 -3.57 -19.27
CA PRO A 520 -35.92 -4.40 -19.43
C PRO A 520 -34.98 -3.93 -20.56
N GLY A 521 -33.91 -4.70 -20.79
CA GLY A 521 -33.34 -4.81 -22.12
C GLY A 521 -31.95 -4.18 -22.23
N GLY A 522 -30.99 -5.00 -22.54
CA GLY A 522 -30.54 -5.47 -23.79
C GLY A 522 -29.17 -4.94 -24.12
N GLY A 523 -28.20 -5.77 -24.12
CA GLY A 523 -27.45 -6.25 -25.26
C GLY A 523 -26.28 -5.33 -25.73
N PHE A 524 -25.10 -5.74 -25.54
CA PHE A 524 -24.14 -6.21 -26.53
C PHE A 524 -22.89 -6.72 -25.79
#